data_b3eaee34556863ddc3c329b133a69158
#
_entry.id   b3eaee34556863ddc3c329b133a69158
#
_cell.length_a   1.000
_cell.length_b   1.000
_cell.length_c   1.000
_cell.angle_alpha   90.00
_cell.angle_beta   90.00
_cell.angle_gamma   90.00
#
_symmetry.space_group_name_H-M   'P 1'
#
loop_
_entity.id
_entity.type
_entity.pdbx_description
1 polymer ?
#
loop_
_entity_poly.entity_id
_entity_poly.type
_entity_poly.pdbx_seq_one_letter_code
_entity_poly.pdbx_strand_id
1 'polypeptide(L)'
;RDTHITPKMVSLCLGEAAKRLKAARVLVVGAGGIGCELLKNLVLTGFEDIEVIDLDTIDLSNLNRQFLFRHQHIGHSKAKVARETVLKFNPKCKIIAHHGNIKDAKFDADYFKTFDIVLNALDNVGARQHVNRMCLATSKPLVESGTQGYLGQVQPILPGESACFECTPAAKQKTYAVCTIRS
;
A
#
# COMPACT_ATOMS: atom_id res chain seq x y z
N ARG A 1 -13.41 -25.57 12.67
CA ARG A 1 -12.11 -25.25 13.30
C ARG A 1 -11.56 -24.03 12.57
N ASP A 2 -11.71 -22.84 13.17
CA ASP A 2 -11.21 -21.61 12.59
C ASP A 2 -9.67 -21.61 12.69
N THR A 3 -9.01 -21.91 11.59
CA THR A 3 -7.57 -21.80 11.46
C THR A 3 -7.20 -20.34 11.15
N HIS A 4 -7.49 -19.43 12.08
CA HIS A 4 -7.04 -18.07 11.95
C HIS A 4 -5.52 -18.01 12.20
N ILE A 5 -4.75 -17.70 11.16
CA ILE A 5 -3.34 -17.36 11.30
C ILE A 5 -3.23 -16.10 12.14
N THR A 6 -2.64 -16.23 13.33
CA THR A 6 -2.45 -15.08 14.22
C THR A 6 -1.04 -14.49 14.03
N PRO A 7 -0.82 -13.19 14.33
CA PRO A 7 0.52 -12.60 14.30
C PRO A 7 1.55 -13.36 15.15
N LYS A 8 1.09 -14.02 16.23
CA LYS A 8 1.94 -14.87 17.07
C LYS A 8 2.43 -16.12 16.33
N MET A 9 1.58 -16.76 15.53
CA MET A 9 1.97 -17.93 14.73
C MET A 9 2.98 -17.54 13.65
N VAL A 10 2.76 -16.42 12.97
CA VAL A 10 3.70 -15.90 11.96
C VAL A 10 5.05 -15.57 12.61
N SER A 11 5.06 -14.95 13.80
CA SER A 11 6.28 -14.64 14.55
C SER A 11 7.07 -15.91 14.91
N LEU A 12 6.40 -17.00 15.25
CA LEU A 12 7.06 -18.28 15.53
C LEU A 12 7.75 -18.88 14.30
N CYS A 13 7.12 -18.73 13.13
CA CYS A 13 7.67 -19.22 11.86
C CYS A 13 8.86 -18.38 11.37
N LEU A 14 8.85 -17.06 11.63
CA LEU A 14 9.84 -16.12 11.11
C LEU A 14 11.08 -15.98 12.01
N GLY A 15 11.04 -16.43 13.26
CA GLY A 15 12.20 -16.36 14.18
C GLY A 15 12.76 -14.94 14.32
N GLU A 16 14.07 -14.76 14.09
CA GLU A 16 14.74 -13.45 14.18
C GLU A 16 14.21 -12.42 13.17
N ALA A 17 13.72 -12.85 12.02
CA ALA A 17 13.09 -11.93 11.06
C ALA A 17 11.86 -11.23 11.63
N ALA A 18 11.12 -11.86 12.55
CA ALA A 18 9.99 -11.25 13.21
C ALA A 18 10.33 -9.96 13.97
N LYS A 19 11.52 -9.90 14.59
CA LYS A 19 11.99 -8.69 15.29
C LYS A 19 12.24 -7.56 14.30
N ARG A 20 12.82 -7.87 13.15
CA ARG A 20 13.09 -6.89 12.08
C ARG A 20 11.79 -6.36 11.49
N LEU A 21 10.79 -7.22 11.26
CA LEU A 21 9.48 -6.80 10.76
C LEU A 21 8.78 -5.84 11.70
N LYS A 22 8.82 -6.11 13.01
CA LYS A 22 8.22 -5.23 14.02
C LYS A 22 8.87 -3.86 14.11
N ALA A 23 10.18 -3.79 13.91
CA ALA A 23 10.94 -2.55 13.95
C ALA A 23 10.84 -1.75 12.65
N ALA A 24 10.48 -2.40 11.54
CA ALA A 24 10.42 -1.76 10.22
C ALA A 24 9.26 -0.78 10.12
N ARG A 25 9.57 0.41 9.63
CA ARG A 25 8.59 1.46 9.34
C ARG A 25 8.20 1.42 7.87
N VAL A 26 6.92 1.21 7.59
CA VAL A 26 6.39 0.94 6.25
C VAL A 26 5.49 2.08 5.79
N LEU A 27 5.71 2.58 4.57
CA LEU A 27 4.79 3.48 3.89
C LEU A 27 3.98 2.70 2.85
N VAL A 28 2.65 2.78 2.93
CA VAL A 28 1.72 2.25 1.92
C VAL A 28 1.09 3.41 1.18
N VAL A 29 1.27 3.48 -0.13
CA VAL A 29 0.70 4.54 -0.96
C VAL A 29 -0.44 3.96 -1.78
N GLY A 30 -1.67 4.35 -1.43
CA GLY A 30 -2.92 3.85 -1.98
C GLY A 30 -3.64 2.87 -1.04
N ALA A 31 -4.94 3.10 -0.83
CA ALA A 31 -5.84 2.26 -0.04
C ALA A 31 -6.99 1.71 -0.91
N GLY A 32 -6.72 1.44 -2.19
CA GLY A 32 -7.63 0.78 -3.12
C GLY A 32 -7.71 -0.73 -2.91
N GLY A 33 -8.03 -1.50 -3.94
CA GLY A 33 -8.13 -2.96 -3.86
C GLY A 33 -6.85 -3.62 -3.36
N ILE A 34 -5.71 -3.32 -4.02
CA ILE A 34 -4.39 -3.82 -3.61
C ILE A 34 -4.02 -3.29 -2.22
N GLY A 35 -4.24 -1.99 -1.94
CA GLY A 35 -3.91 -1.39 -0.65
C GLY A 35 -4.64 -2.03 0.53
N CYS A 36 -5.91 -2.39 0.35
CA CYS A 36 -6.68 -3.13 1.36
C CYS A 36 -6.04 -4.48 1.70
N GLU A 37 -5.63 -5.24 0.68
CA GLU A 37 -4.96 -6.54 0.87
C GLU A 37 -3.57 -6.37 1.50
N LEU A 38 -2.79 -5.39 1.04
CA LEU A 38 -1.47 -5.08 1.61
C LEU A 38 -1.58 -4.76 3.09
N LEU A 39 -2.43 -3.82 3.48
CA LEU A 39 -2.58 -3.40 4.88
C LEU A 39 -2.97 -4.56 5.79
N LYS A 40 -3.93 -5.40 5.37
CA LYS A 40 -4.30 -6.61 6.10
C LYS A 40 -3.10 -7.54 6.26
N ASN A 41 -2.41 -7.84 5.16
CA ASN A 41 -1.31 -8.79 5.16
C ASN A 41 -0.11 -8.29 5.98
N LEU A 42 0.21 -7.00 5.92
CA LEU A 42 1.27 -6.39 6.73
C LEU A 42 1.03 -6.59 8.22
N VAL A 43 -0.16 -6.23 8.73
CA VAL A 43 -0.45 -6.35 10.17
C VAL A 43 -0.53 -7.81 10.63
N LEU A 44 -1.00 -8.72 9.76
CA LEU A 44 -1.04 -10.16 10.07
C LEU A 44 0.35 -10.80 10.01
N THR A 45 1.25 -10.29 9.16
CA THR A 45 2.65 -10.74 9.08
C THR A 45 3.47 -10.25 10.27
N GLY A 46 3.04 -9.17 10.93
CA GLY A 46 3.68 -8.68 12.16
C GLY A 46 4.42 -7.36 12.02
N PHE A 47 4.16 -6.60 10.94
CA PHE A 47 4.57 -5.18 10.90
C PHE A 47 3.73 -4.37 11.88
N GLU A 48 4.38 -3.49 12.64
CA GLU A 48 3.74 -2.73 13.71
C GLU A 48 3.73 -1.20 13.50
N ASP A 49 4.61 -0.64 12.66
CA ASP A 49 4.65 0.81 12.33
C ASP A 49 4.37 1.03 10.84
N ILE A 50 3.16 1.49 10.52
CA ILE A 50 2.68 1.64 9.15
C ILE A 50 2.09 3.03 8.96
N GLU A 51 2.44 3.70 7.86
CA GLU A 51 1.70 4.87 7.39
C GLU A 51 0.99 4.56 6.07
N VAL A 52 -0.23 5.03 5.93
CA VAL A 52 -1.03 4.87 4.70
C VAL A 52 -1.48 6.23 4.18
N ILE A 53 -1.27 6.47 2.89
CA ILE A 53 -1.68 7.69 2.21
C ILE A 53 -2.65 7.33 1.09
N ASP A 54 -3.82 7.99 1.06
CA ASP A 54 -4.77 7.90 -0.03
C ASP A 54 -5.55 9.21 -0.13
N LEU A 55 -5.76 9.70 -1.35
CA LEU A 55 -6.47 10.96 -1.58
C LEU A 55 -7.98 10.80 -1.72
N ASP A 56 -8.45 9.57 -1.93
CA ASP A 56 -9.84 9.31 -2.29
C ASP A 56 -10.75 9.14 -1.07
N THR A 57 -12.04 9.35 -1.34
CA THR A 57 -13.14 8.90 -0.51
C THR A 57 -13.70 7.57 -1.05
N ILE A 58 -14.42 6.87 -0.19
CA ILE A 58 -15.06 5.60 -0.53
C ILE A 58 -16.33 5.87 -1.35
N ASP A 59 -16.43 5.18 -2.48
CA ASP A 59 -17.60 5.18 -3.37
C ASP A 59 -18.27 3.79 -3.36
N LEU A 60 -19.55 3.74 -3.72
CA LEU A 60 -20.31 2.49 -3.82
C LEU A 60 -19.62 1.47 -4.74
N SER A 61 -19.08 1.94 -5.87
CA SER A 61 -18.36 1.11 -6.84
C SER A 61 -17.08 0.48 -6.30
N ASN A 62 -16.58 0.94 -5.15
CA ASN A 62 -15.38 0.37 -4.52
C ASN A 62 -15.67 -0.90 -3.72
N LEU A 63 -16.91 -1.06 -3.22
CA LEU A 63 -17.26 -2.12 -2.27
C LEU A 63 -17.18 -3.54 -2.84
N ASN A 64 -17.15 -3.67 -4.16
CA ASN A 64 -17.03 -4.97 -4.84
C ASN A 64 -15.62 -5.59 -4.75
N ARG A 65 -14.58 -4.78 -4.45
CA ARG A 65 -13.17 -5.24 -4.41
C ARG A 65 -12.33 -4.68 -3.26
N GLN A 66 -12.81 -3.67 -2.54
CA GLN A 66 -12.12 -3.04 -1.42
C GLN A 66 -12.74 -3.51 -0.11
N PHE A 67 -12.40 -4.73 0.31
CA PHE A 67 -13.09 -5.49 1.36
C PHE A 67 -13.02 -4.86 2.75
N LEU A 68 -12.12 -3.91 3.00
CA LEU A 68 -12.06 -3.17 4.27
C LEU A 68 -13.24 -2.20 4.46
N PHE A 69 -13.97 -1.92 3.38
CA PHE A 69 -15.04 -0.91 3.38
C PHE A 69 -16.44 -1.56 3.38
N ARG A 70 -17.41 -0.81 3.89
CA ARG A 70 -18.83 -1.17 3.98
C ARG A 70 -19.70 0.01 3.55
N HIS A 71 -20.98 -0.22 3.28
CA HIS A 71 -21.93 0.82 2.86
C HIS A 71 -21.92 2.06 3.76
N GLN A 72 -21.84 1.89 5.07
CA GLN A 72 -21.77 3.00 6.03
C GLN A 72 -20.52 3.88 5.92
N HIS A 73 -19.51 3.43 5.20
CA HIS A 73 -18.25 4.15 5.00
C HIS A 73 -18.25 5.01 3.73
N ILE A 74 -19.31 4.97 2.92
CA ILE A 74 -19.39 5.78 1.68
C ILE A 74 -19.24 7.26 2.01
N GLY A 75 -18.39 7.95 1.24
CA GLY A 75 -18.04 9.37 1.45
C GLY A 75 -16.91 9.59 2.47
N HIS A 76 -16.52 8.60 3.26
CA HIS A 76 -15.39 8.72 4.18
C HIS A 76 -14.04 8.48 3.49
N SER A 77 -12.96 9.01 4.07
CA SER A 77 -11.59 8.82 3.57
C SER A 77 -11.19 7.35 3.55
N LYS A 78 -10.71 6.85 2.39
CA LYS A 78 -10.21 5.48 2.26
C LYS A 78 -9.10 5.17 3.26
N ALA A 79 -8.10 6.04 3.38
CA ALA A 79 -6.98 5.85 4.30
C ALA A 79 -7.43 5.72 5.77
N LYS A 80 -8.34 6.61 6.22
CA LYS A 80 -8.81 6.60 7.61
C LYS A 80 -9.60 5.35 7.93
N VAL A 81 -10.56 4.97 7.07
CA VAL A 81 -11.39 3.78 7.28
C VAL A 81 -10.56 2.49 7.15
N ALA A 82 -9.59 2.45 6.23
CA ALA A 82 -8.67 1.32 6.12
C ALA A 82 -7.89 1.11 7.42
N ARG A 83 -7.32 2.18 8.00
CA ARG A 83 -6.66 2.17 9.31
C ARG A 83 -7.56 1.58 10.40
N GLU A 84 -8.78 2.12 10.55
CA GLU A 84 -9.71 1.70 11.60
C GLU A 84 -10.09 0.22 11.46
N THR A 85 -10.30 -0.22 10.23
CA THR A 85 -10.69 -1.61 9.96
C THR A 85 -9.53 -2.58 10.19
N VAL A 86 -8.32 -2.19 9.76
CA VAL A 86 -7.12 -3.04 9.88
C VAL A 86 -6.67 -3.17 11.33
N LEU A 87 -6.84 -2.14 12.15
CA LEU A 87 -6.55 -2.19 13.59
C LEU A 87 -7.42 -3.23 14.34
N LYS A 88 -8.55 -3.66 13.78
CA LYS A 88 -9.35 -4.76 14.35
C LYS A 88 -8.65 -6.12 14.20
N PHE A 89 -7.78 -6.30 13.20
CA PHE A 89 -6.98 -7.52 13.03
C PHE A 89 -5.79 -7.55 13.98
N ASN A 90 -5.15 -6.40 14.24
CA ASN A 90 -4.05 -6.29 15.19
C ASN A 90 -4.06 -4.90 15.87
N PRO A 91 -4.69 -4.79 17.05
CA PRO A 91 -4.79 -3.51 17.77
C PRO A 91 -3.45 -2.95 18.29
N LYS A 92 -2.38 -3.75 18.25
CA LYS A 92 -1.04 -3.33 18.72
C LYS A 92 -0.30 -2.50 17.67
N CYS A 93 -0.74 -2.53 16.41
CA CYS A 93 -0.10 -1.78 15.35
C CYS A 93 -0.30 -0.27 15.53
N LYS A 94 0.77 0.47 15.31
CA LYS A 94 0.73 1.91 15.13
C LYS A 94 0.49 2.20 13.65
N ILE A 95 -0.71 2.67 13.30
CA ILE A 95 -1.05 3.02 11.93
C ILE A 95 -1.44 4.48 11.85
N ILE A 96 -0.74 5.25 11.03
CA ILE A 96 -1.05 6.65 10.72
C ILE A 96 -1.70 6.71 9.34
N ALA A 97 -2.84 7.40 9.23
CA ALA A 97 -3.58 7.52 7.98
C ALA A 97 -3.64 8.98 7.53
N HIS A 98 -3.19 9.22 6.30
CA HIS A 98 -3.23 10.53 5.67
C HIS A 98 -4.26 10.54 4.54
N HIS A 99 -5.25 11.42 4.66
CA HIS A 99 -6.13 11.77 3.54
C HIS A 99 -5.48 12.93 2.78
N GLY A 100 -4.86 12.63 1.64
CA GLY A 100 -4.12 13.62 0.86
C GLY A 100 -3.42 13.03 -0.35
N ASN A 101 -2.88 13.92 -1.17
CA ASN A 101 -2.12 13.53 -2.37
C ASN A 101 -0.66 13.27 -1.98
N ILE A 102 -0.10 12.15 -2.40
CA ILE A 102 1.32 11.82 -2.20
C ILE A 102 2.27 12.86 -2.80
N LYS A 103 1.78 13.70 -3.72
CA LYS A 103 2.55 14.80 -4.33
C LYS A 103 2.50 16.09 -3.53
N ASP A 104 1.77 16.15 -2.41
CA ASP A 104 1.74 17.34 -1.56
C ASP A 104 3.13 17.61 -0.98
N ALA A 105 3.51 18.88 -0.83
CA ALA A 105 4.84 19.32 -0.37
C ALA A 105 5.27 18.72 1.00
N LYS A 106 4.31 18.35 1.85
CA LYS A 106 4.60 17.70 3.15
C LYS A 106 5.14 16.27 3.04
N PHE A 107 4.97 15.61 1.89
CA PHE A 107 5.50 14.27 1.61
C PHE A 107 6.76 14.37 0.75
N ASP A 108 7.71 15.14 1.24
CA ASP A 108 9.00 15.42 0.60
C ASP A 108 10.02 14.27 0.78
N ALA A 109 11.25 14.52 0.33
CA ALA A 109 12.33 13.54 0.45
C ALA A 109 12.65 13.21 1.92
N ASP A 110 12.58 14.17 2.83
CA ASP A 110 12.87 13.92 4.24
C ASP A 110 11.79 13.06 4.88
N TYR A 111 10.53 13.22 4.48
CA TYR A 111 9.46 12.32 4.87
C TYR A 111 9.73 10.88 4.40
N PHE A 112 10.11 10.68 3.12
CA PHE A 112 10.42 9.34 2.59
C PHE A 112 11.61 8.67 3.28
N LYS A 113 12.63 9.44 3.67
CA LYS A 113 13.80 8.92 4.41
C LYS A 113 13.44 8.25 5.73
N THR A 114 12.30 8.61 6.32
CA THR A 114 11.88 8.06 7.62
C THR A 114 11.38 6.61 7.53
N PHE A 115 11.16 6.07 6.35
CA PHE A 115 10.67 4.70 6.14
C PHE A 115 11.80 3.74 5.75
N ASP A 116 11.61 2.48 6.08
CA ASP A 116 12.52 1.40 5.68
C ASP A 116 12.13 0.81 4.31
N ILE A 117 10.84 0.85 3.98
CA ILE A 117 10.30 0.35 2.72
C ILE A 117 9.02 1.09 2.34
N VAL A 118 8.82 1.28 1.03
CA VAL A 118 7.61 1.87 0.45
C VAL A 118 6.88 0.82 -0.39
N LEU A 119 5.57 0.69 -0.20
CA LEU A 119 4.70 -0.22 -0.95
C LEU A 119 3.70 0.60 -1.77
N ASN A 120 3.71 0.41 -3.08
CA ASN A 120 2.88 1.18 -4.00
C ASN A 120 1.66 0.38 -4.42
N ALA A 121 0.46 0.93 -4.20
CA ALA A 121 -0.84 0.33 -4.55
C ALA A 121 -1.70 1.33 -5.33
N LEU A 122 -1.07 2.08 -6.22
CA LEU A 122 -1.67 3.16 -7.01
C LEU A 122 -2.13 2.65 -8.39
N ASP A 123 -3.15 3.31 -8.94
CA ASP A 123 -3.73 3.03 -10.24
C ASP A 123 -3.35 4.05 -11.33
N ASN A 124 -2.70 5.17 -10.97
CA ASN A 124 -2.29 6.17 -11.95
C ASN A 124 -0.77 6.27 -12.10
N VAL A 125 -0.33 6.34 -13.36
CA VAL A 125 1.09 6.34 -13.75
C VAL A 125 1.84 7.53 -13.14
N GLY A 126 1.24 8.71 -13.10
CA GLY A 126 1.92 9.92 -12.62
C GLY A 126 2.23 9.90 -11.12
N ALA A 127 1.39 9.27 -10.29
CA ALA A 127 1.67 9.08 -8.87
C ALA A 127 2.72 7.97 -8.67
N ARG A 128 2.64 6.87 -9.44
CA ARG A 128 3.63 5.78 -9.42
C ARG A 128 5.02 6.29 -9.77
N GLN A 129 5.15 7.10 -10.82
CA GLN A 129 6.43 7.74 -11.21
C GLN A 129 6.95 8.66 -10.10
N HIS A 130 6.08 9.45 -9.48
CA HIS A 130 6.47 10.32 -8.37
C HIS A 130 7.06 9.51 -7.21
N VAL A 131 6.35 8.48 -6.74
CA VAL A 131 6.83 7.61 -5.65
C VAL A 131 8.14 6.93 -6.03
N ASN A 132 8.26 6.41 -7.27
CA ASN A 132 9.49 5.80 -7.78
C ASN A 132 10.67 6.77 -7.68
N ARG A 133 10.50 8.02 -8.17
CA ARG A 133 11.56 9.05 -8.11
C ARG A 133 11.94 9.42 -6.68
N MET A 134 10.95 9.52 -5.78
CA MET A 134 11.20 9.80 -4.36
C MET A 134 11.99 8.67 -3.69
N CYS A 135 11.64 7.42 -3.97
CA CYS A 135 12.36 6.25 -3.46
C CYS A 135 13.80 6.18 -3.99
N LEU A 136 14.01 6.45 -5.27
CA LEU A 136 15.35 6.53 -5.87
C LEU A 136 16.19 7.64 -5.22
N ALA A 137 15.63 8.84 -5.09
CA ALA A 137 16.32 10.01 -4.52
C ALA A 137 16.69 9.82 -3.04
N THR A 138 15.94 9.01 -2.31
CA THR A 138 16.15 8.75 -0.88
C THR A 138 16.79 7.38 -0.59
N SER A 139 17.15 6.63 -1.63
CA SER A 139 17.71 5.26 -1.55
C SER A 139 16.82 4.32 -0.73
N LYS A 140 15.48 4.42 -0.88
CA LYS A 140 14.54 3.55 -0.18
C LYS A 140 14.01 2.46 -1.10
N PRO A 141 13.96 1.20 -0.62
CA PRO A 141 13.32 0.10 -1.35
C PRO A 141 11.87 0.41 -1.65
N LEU A 142 11.44 0.12 -2.88
CA LEU A 142 10.06 0.24 -3.33
C LEU A 142 9.56 -1.11 -3.81
N VAL A 143 8.38 -1.52 -3.37
CA VAL A 143 7.64 -2.62 -4.00
C VAL A 143 6.51 -2.01 -4.82
N GLU A 144 6.71 -2.01 -6.12
CA GLU A 144 5.72 -1.55 -7.09
C GLU A 144 4.73 -2.67 -7.38
N SER A 145 3.44 -2.36 -7.42
CA SER A 145 2.40 -3.35 -7.72
C SER A 145 1.31 -2.77 -8.61
N GLY A 146 0.70 -3.64 -9.40
CA GLY A 146 -0.38 -3.25 -10.29
C GLY A 146 -1.17 -4.44 -10.81
N THR A 147 -2.36 -4.16 -11.33
CA THR A 147 -3.23 -5.14 -11.98
C THR A 147 -3.63 -4.68 -13.37
N GLN A 148 -3.78 -5.63 -14.28
CA GLN A 148 -4.31 -5.41 -15.61
C GLN A 148 -5.26 -6.56 -15.96
N GLY A 149 -6.55 -6.32 -15.86
CA GLY A 149 -7.56 -7.38 -15.99
C GLY A 149 -7.34 -8.47 -14.93
N TYR A 150 -7.13 -9.71 -15.36
CA TYR A 150 -6.85 -10.85 -14.48
C TYR A 150 -5.37 -11.03 -14.12
N LEU A 151 -4.48 -10.23 -14.70
CA LEU A 151 -3.06 -10.31 -14.43
C LEU A 151 -2.66 -9.33 -13.34
N GLY A 152 -1.81 -9.80 -12.42
CA GLY A 152 -1.14 -8.96 -11.43
C GLY A 152 0.36 -8.95 -11.68
N GLN A 153 1.00 -7.84 -11.32
CA GLN A 153 2.46 -7.73 -11.34
C GLN A 153 2.95 -7.14 -10.02
N VAL A 154 4.10 -7.60 -9.59
CA VAL A 154 4.85 -7.07 -8.45
C VAL A 154 6.30 -6.93 -8.88
N GLN A 155 6.87 -5.77 -8.64
CA GLN A 155 8.28 -5.47 -8.96
C GLN A 155 8.96 -4.88 -7.73
N PRO A 156 9.87 -5.62 -7.07
CA PRO A 156 10.79 -5.03 -6.11
C PRO A 156 11.79 -4.13 -6.82
N ILE A 157 11.97 -2.91 -6.32
CA ILE A 157 12.91 -1.92 -6.84
C ILE A 157 13.88 -1.58 -5.71
N LEU A 158 15.14 -1.98 -5.91
CA LEU A 158 16.25 -1.67 -5.02
C LEU A 158 17.10 -0.58 -5.69
N PRO A 159 17.15 0.63 -5.13
CA PRO A 159 17.90 1.74 -5.72
C PRO A 159 19.37 1.38 -5.94
N GLY A 160 19.85 1.53 -7.18
CA GLY A 160 21.22 1.19 -7.59
C GLY A 160 21.46 -0.28 -7.94
N GLU A 161 20.51 -1.18 -7.65
CA GLU A 161 20.69 -2.64 -7.87
C GLU A 161 19.72 -3.21 -8.92
N SER A 162 18.50 -2.69 -9.01
CA SER A 162 17.48 -3.17 -9.93
C SER A 162 16.95 -2.08 -10.86
N ALA A 163 16.33 -2.49 -11.98
CA ALA A 163 15.62 -1.57 -12.84
C ALA A 163 14.47 -0.89 -12.10
N CYS A 164 14.32 0.42 -12.26
CA CYS A 164 13.25 1.19 -11.65
C CYS A 164 11.96 1.13 -12.51
N PHE A 165 10.85 1.65 -11.96
CA PHE A 165 9.57 1.69 -12.66
C PHE A 165 9.61 2.42 -14.02
N GLU A 166 10.53 3.37 -14.18
CA GLU A 166 10.68 4.16 -15.42
C GLU A 166 11.75 3.62 -16.37
N CYS A 167 12.57 2.65 -15.95
CA CYS A 167 13.62 2.05 -16.80
C CYS A 167 13.03 1.21 -17.94
N THR A 168 11.85 0.61 -17.73
CA THR A 168 11.14 -0.14 -18.77
C THR A 168 9.81 0.55 -19.01
N PRO A 169 9.73 1.49 -19.95
CA PRO A 169 8.48 2.17 -20.26
C PRO A 169 7.42 1.14 -20.65
N ALA A 170 6.29 1.14 -19.95
CA ALA A 170 5.15 0.33 -20.35
C ALA A 170 4.78 0.69 -21.79
N ALA A 171 4.56 -0.32 -22.63
CA ALA A 171 4.06 -0.12 -23.98
C ALA A 171 2.85 0.82 -23.91
N LYS A 172 2.83 1.87 -24.76
CA LYS A 172 1.73 2.84 -24.77
C LYS A 172 0.42 2.09 -25.01
N GLN A 173 -0.35 1.88 -23.95
CA GLN A 173 -1.69 1.31 -24.09
C GLN A 173 -2.58 2.36 -24.74
N LYS A 174 -3.16 2.00 -25.88
CA LYS A 174 -4.11 2.86 -26.61
C LYS A 174 -5.46 2.98 -25.89
N THR A 175 -5.76 2.09 -24.94
CA THR A 175 -6.98 2.08 -24.16
C THR A 175 -6.67 1.57 -22.74
N TYR A 176 -7.04 2.32 -21.73
CA TYR A 176 -7.01 1.85 -20.34
C TYR A 176 -8.34 1.19 -20.02
N ALA A 177 -8.31 -0.04 -19.55
CA ALA A 177 -9.50 -0.65 -18.97
C ALA A 177 -9.87 0.18 -17.71
N VAL A 178 -10.99 0.90 -17.78
CA VAL A 178 -11.51 1.63 -16.63
C VAL A 178 -12.08 0.60 -15.68
N CYS A 179 -11.46 0.44 -14.51
CA CYS A 179 -11.95 -0.46 -13.45
C CYS A 179 -13.24 0.04 -12.76
N THR A 180 -13.85 1.08 -13.25
CA THR A 180 -15.14 1.58 -12.79
C THR A 180 -16.24 1.08 -13.71
N ILE A 181 -17.10 0.19 -13.19
CA ILE A 181 -18.40 -0.06 -13.81
C ILE A 181 -19.19 1.22 -13.55
N ARG A 182 -19.31 2.06 -14.57
CA ARG A 182 -20.31 3.14 -14.57
C ARG A 182 -21.65 2.48 -14.86
N SER A 183 -22.52 2.45 -13.87
CA SER A 183 -23.96 2.18 -14.03
C SER A 183 -24.62 3.35 -14.75
#